data_73402438673b1c5e59847e6ba8111ab2
#
_entry.id   73402438673b1c5e59847e6ba8111ab2
#
_cell.length_a   1.000
_cell.length_b   1.000
_cell.length_c   1.000
_cell.angle_alpha   90.00
_cell.angle_beta   90.00
_cell.angle_gamma   90.00
#
_symmetry.space_group_name_H-M   'P 1'
#
loop_
_entity.id
_entity.type
_entity.pdbx_description
1 polymer ?
#
loop_
_entity_poly.entity_id
_entity_poly.type
_entity_poly.pdbx_seq_one_letter_code
_entity_poly.pdbx_strand_id
1 'polypeptide(L)'
;MAIKSFQGKRIVKKRSSSNRLLVSDIMSYKLVLFTPDESIHDVMKKFIKFRVSGGPVVNSYGKLVGIISEADCMKEISDSRYFNMPILDKTVKHFMTNNVQTIDVSTSVFDAASLFFKTKKRRFPVINKDKLVGQISRKDIVIAALNMKSQTWR
;
A
#
# COMPACT_ATOMS: atom_id res chain seq x y z
N MET A 1 3.61 -48.40 11.41
CA MET A 1 3.23 -47.76 10.14
C MET A 1 2.51 -46.40 10.36
N ALA A 2 1.58 -46.34 11.27
CA ALA A 2 0.88 -45.10 11.59
C ALA A 2 1.81 -43.98 12.09
N ILE A 3 2.88 -44.30 12.77
CA ILE A 3 3.85 -43.38 13.35
C ILE A 3 4.62 -42.62 12.26
N LYS A 4 4.95 -43.26 11.16
CA LYS A 4 5.72 -42.66 10.06
C LYS A 4 4.90 -41.62 9.30
N SER A 5 3.61 -41.87 9.10
CA SER A 5 2.74 -40.89 8.44
C SER A 5 2.45 -39.69 9.32
N PHE A 6 2.41 -39.89 10.62
CA PHE A 6 2.24 -38.80 11.59
C PHE A 6 3.47 -37.87 11.62
N GLN A 7 4.67 -38.41 11.57
CA GLN A 7 5.88 -37.63 11.52
C GLN A 7 6.01 -36.82 10.23
N GLY A 8 5.60 -37.41 9.11
CA GLY A 8 5.55 -36.71 7.83
C GLY A 8 4.63 -35.50 7.84
N LYS A 9 3.45 -35.64 8.43
CA LYS A 9 2.50 -34.54 8.58
C LYS A 9 3.05 -33.41 9.46
N ARG A 10 3.76 -33.76 10.52
CA ARG A 10 4.37 -32.77 11.42
C ARG A 10 5.46 -31.97 10.72
N ILE A 11 6.28 -32.62 9.92
CA ILE A 11 7.36 -31.96 9.15
C ILE A 11 6.78 -31.02 8.10
N VAL A 12 5.74 -31.45 7.39
CA VAL A 12 5.07 -30.65 6.38
C VAL A 12 4.44 -29.39 6.98
N LYS A 13 3.75 -29.51 8.14
CA LYS A 13 3.19 -28.35 8.84
C LYS A 13 4.27 -27.36 9.28
N LYS A 14 5.40 -27.85 9.77
CA LYS A 14 6.51 -27.02 10.23
C LYS A 14 7.16 -26.26 9.07
N ARG A 15 7.28 -26.90 7.90
CA ARG A 15 7.82 -26.25 6.70
C ARG A 15 6.88 -25.20 6.12
N SER A 16 5.57 -25.44 6.14
CA SER A 16 4.61 -24.48 5.63
C SER A 16 4.48 -23.24 6.49
N SER A 17 4.72 -23.34 7.79
CA SER A 17 4.66 -22.19 8.68
C SER A 17 5.95 -21.37 8.72
N SER A 18 7.11 -21.99 8.44
CA SER A 18 8.40 -21.31 8.50
C SER A 18 8.78 -20.56 7.21
N ASN A 19 8.12 -20.87 6.09
CA ASN A 19 8.40 -20.25 4.79
C ASN A 19 7.31 -19.32 4.30
N ARG A 20 6.46 -18.84 5.20
CA ARG A 20 5.36 -17.97 4.84
C ARG A 20 5.87 -16.55 4.59
N LEU A 21 5.80 -16.10 3.34
CA LEU A 21 6.19 -14.76 2.98
C LEU A 21 5.12 -13.75 3.45
N LEU A 22 5.54 -12.74 4.18
CA LEU A 22 4.69 -11.72 4.74
C LEU A 22 4.80 -10.41 3.95
N VAL A 23 3.79 -9.56 4.08
CA VAL A 23 3.79 -8.21 3.50
C VAL A 23 5.04 -7.44 3.91
N SER A 24 5.48 -7.55 5.17
CA SER A 24 6.70 -6.91 5.66
C SER A 24 7.96 -7.31 4.89
N ASP A 25 7.98 -8.49 4.28
CA ASP A 25 9.14 -8.99 3.53
C ASP A 25 9.26 -8.37 2.14
N ILE A 26 8.17 -7.87 1.58
CA ILE A 26 8.11 -7.42 0.18
C ILE A 26 7.65 -5.97 -0.01
N MET A 27 7.16 -5.32 1.04
CA MET A 27 6.66 -3.94 0.95
C MET A 27 7.79 -2.94 0.71
N SER A 28 7.43 -1.76 0.19
CA SER A 28 8.35 -0.63 0.10
C SER A 28 8.38 0.14 1.42
N TYR A 29 9.58 0.43 1.91
CA TYR A 29 9.80 1.28 3.10
C TYR A 29 10.02 2.74 2.72
N LYS A 30 10.35 3.02 1.47
CA LYS A 30 10.56 4.39 0.99
C LYS A 30 9.22 4.99 0.61
N LEU A 31 8.71 5.87 1.45
CA LEU A 31 7.43 6.52 1.26
C LEU A 31 7.61 8.00 0.95
N VAL A 32 6.85 8.48 -0.03
CA VAL A 32 6.63 9.90 -0.24
C VAL A 32 5.39 10.26 0.57
N LEU A 33 5.57 11.03 1.64
CA LEU A 33 4.50 11.38 2.57
C LEU A 33 3.93 12.75 2.22
N PHE A 34 2.64 12.89 2.49
CA PHE A 34 1.91 14.15 2.32
C PHE A 34 1.25 14.52 3.65
N THR A 35 0.95 15.79 3.82
CA THR A 35 0.24 16.28 5.02
C THR A 35 -1.07 16.94 4.61
N PRO A 36 -2.07 16.98 5.53
CA PRO A 36 -3.39 17.55 5.20
C PRO A 36 -3.36 19.00 4.76
N ASP A 37 -2.40 19.77 5.23
CA ASP A 37 -2.30 21.20 4.97
C ASP A 37 -1.43 21.57 3.77
N GLU A 38 -0.80 20.59 3.12
CA GLU A 38 -0.07 20.85 1.88
C GLU A 38 -1.01 21.36 0.79
N SER A 39 -0.52 22.30 -0.03
CA SER A 39 -1.27 22.75 -1.19
C SER A 39 -1.28 21.68 -2.28
N ILE A 40 -2.34 21.62 -3.06
CA ILE A 40 -2.43 20.72 -4.22
C ILE A 40 -1.31 20.99 -5.21
N HIS A 41 -0.91 22.26 -5.35
CA HIS A 41 0.23 22.63 -6.19
C HIS A 41 1.53 21.91 -5.75
N ASP A 42 1.84 21.94 -4.45
CA ASP A 42 3.04 21.29 -3.91
C ASP A 42 2.94 19.77 -4.01
N VAL A 43 1.76 19.21 -3.84
CA VAL A 43 1.49 17.78 -4.04
C VAL A 43 1.81 17.36 -5.48
N MET A 44 1.32 18.11 -6.46
CA MET A 44 1.59 17.82 -7.87
C MET A 44 3.08 17.91 -8.19
N LYS A 45 3.80 18.87 -7.61
CA LYS A 45 5.27 18.95 -7.73
C LYS A 45 5.95 17.70 -7.17
N LYS A 46 5.50 17.20 -6.02
CA LYS A 46 6.03 15.97 -5.43
C LYS A 46 5.77 14.75 -6.30
N PHE A 47 4.59 14.64 -6.91
CA PHE A 47 4.30 13.54 -7.84
C PHE A 47 5.31 13.49 -8.99
N ILE A 48 5.61 14.62 -9.56
CA ILE A 48 6.57 14.72 -10.67
C ILE A 48 8.00 14.46 -10.19
N LYS A 49 8.41 15.13 -9.10
CA LYS A 49 9.77 15.02 -8.57
C LYS A 49 10.14 13.60 -8.15
N PHE A 50 9.24 12.93 -7.45
CA PHE A 50 9.48 11.59 -6.91
C PHE A 50 8.93 10.47 -7.79
N ARG A 51 8.31 10.81 -8.92
CA ARG A 51 7.72 9.85 -9.88
C ARG A 51 6.73 8.89 -9.21
N VAL A 52 5.84 9.44 -8.41
CA VAL A 52 4.78 8.70 -7.75
C VAL A 52 3.42 9.22 -8.20
N SER A 53 2.41 8.35 -8.18
CA SER A 53 1.05 8.68 -8.58
C SER A 53 0.11 8.93 -7.40
N GLY A 54 0.64 8.85 -6.20
CA GLY A 54 -0.11 9.06 -4.97
C GLY A 54 0.71 8.63 -3.77
N GLY A 55 0.15 8.82 -2.61
CA GLY A 55 0.81 8.42 -1.38
C GLY A 55 -0.02 8.67 -0.14
N PRO A 56 0.47 8.18 1.00
CA PRO A 56 -0.22 8.33 2.27
C PRO A 56 -0.13 9.76 2.80
N VAL A 57 -1.22 10.18 3.41
CA VAL A 57 -1.32 11.46 4.11
C VAL A 57 -1.24 11.20 5.60
N VAL A 58 -0.29 11.84 6.26
CA VAL A 58 -0.06 11.68 7.70
C VAL A 58 -0.23 13.02 8.42
N ASN A 59 -0.72 12.98 9.66
CA ASN A 59 -0.83 14.17 10.49
C ASN A 59 0.50 14.49 11.18
N SER A 60 0.50 15.54 12.02
CA SER A 60 1.69 15.97 12.77
C SER A 60 2.23 14.92 13.73
N TYR A 61 1.42 13.93 14.11
CA TYR A 61 1.83 12.80 14.94
C TYR A 61 2.35 11.60 14.14
N GLY A 62 2.40 11.72 12.80
CA GLY A 62 2.81 10.62 11.93
C GLY A 62 1.74 9.57 11.71
N LYS A 63 0.50 9.84 12.14
CA LYS A 63 -0.62 8.91 11.97
C LYS A 63 -1.22 9.06 10.57
N LEU A 64 -1.52 7.92 9.94
CA LEU A 64 -2.19 7.88 8.65
C LEU A 64 -3.61 8.45 8.77
N VAL A 65 -3.92 9.49 7.98
CA VAL A 65 -5.22 10.14 7.98
C VAL A 65 -5.91 10.13 6.62
N GLY A 66 -5.21 9.78 5.56
CA GLY A 66 -5.78 9.73 4.23
C GLY A 66 -4.82 9.21 3.18
N ILE A 67 -5.29 9.21 1.94
CA ILE A 67 -4.48 8.98 0.74
C ILE A 67 -4.81 10.07 -0.26
N ILE A 68 -3.79 10.61 -0.93
CA ILE A 68 -3.92 11.55 -2.04
C ILE A 68 -3.33 10.93 -3.30
N SER A 69 -4.00 11.12 -4.43
CA SER A 69 -3.59 10.56 -5.72
C SER A 69 -3.69 11.57 -6.85
N GLU A 70 -3.09 11.24 -8.00
CA GLU A 70 -3.26 12.02 -9.22
C GLU A 70 -4.74 12.18 -9.60
N ALA A 71 -5.55 11.15 -9.40
CA ALA A 71 -6.99 11.20 -9.69
C ALA A 71 -7.69 12.30 -8.87
N ASP A 72 -7.29 12.46 -7.61
CA ASP A 72 -7.82 13.53 -6.76
C ASP A 72 -7.44 14.91 -7.29
N CYS A 73 -6.21 15.05 -7.79
CA CYS A 73 -5.74 16.28 -8.42
C CYS A 73 -6.47 16.57 -9.74
N MET A 74 -6.78 15.54 -10.52
CA MET A 74 -7.55 15.70 -11.76
C MET A 74 -8.93 16.26 -11.48
N LYS A 75 -9.57 15.83 -10.42
CA LYS A 75 -10.85 16.36 -9.99
C LYS A 75 -10.76 17.85 -9.69
N GLU A 76 -9.73 18.27 -8.94
CA GLU A 76 -9.51 19.68 -8.63
C GLU A 76 -9.25 20.52 -9.89
N ILE A 77 -8.42 20.03 -10.79
CA ILE A 77 -8.11 20.74 -12.04
C ILE A 77 -9.39 20.93 -12.87
N SER A 78 -10.21 19.89 -12.98
CA SER A 78 -11.48 19.95 -13.68
C SER A 78 -12.45 20.95 -13.06
N ASP A 79 -12.61 20.88 -11.74
CA ASP A 79 -13.52 21.75 -11.00
C ASP A 79 -13.07 23.22 -11.05
N SER A 80 -11.76 23.48 -10.94
CA SER A 80 -11.21 24.84 -10.96
C SER A 80 -11.49 25.54 -12.28
N ARG A 81 -11.39 24.84 -13.40
CA ARG A 81 -11.72 25.38 -14.72
C ARG A 81 -13.21 25.73 -14.83
N TYR A 82 -14.04 24.84 -14.34
CA TYR A 82 -15.49 25.00 -14.42
C TYR A 82 -15.98 26.18 -13.59
N PHE A 83 -15.44 26.38 -12.40
CA PHE A 83 -15.83 27.45 -11.48
C PHE A 83 -14.94 28.68 -11.55
N ASN A 84 -13.96 28.71 -12.45
CA ASN A 84 -12.98 29.79 -12.58
C ASN A 84 -12.27 30.13 -11.25
N MET A 85 -11.91 29.08 -10.50
CA MET A 85 -11.26 29.21 -9.20
C MET A 85 -9.77 28.86 -9.29
N PRO A 86 -8.90 29.52 -8.49
CA PRO A 86 -7.47 29.16 -8.47
C PRO A 86 -7.25 27.77 -7.90
N ILE A 87 -6.49 26.91 -8.60
CA ILE A 87 -6.11 25.57 -8.15
C ILE A 87 -5.31 25.62 -6.85
N LEU A 88 -4.55 26.70 -6.65
CA LEU A 88 -3.54 26.81 -5.59
C LEU A 88 -4.10 27.00 -4.18
N ASP A 89 -5.38 27.36 -4.05
CA ASP A 89 -5.99 27.71 -2.76
C ASP A 89 -6.48 26.51 -1.96
N LYS A 90 -6.42 25.33 -2.55
CA LYS A 90 -6.94 24.13 -1.91
C LYS A 90 -5.83 23.22 -1.41
N THR A 91 -6.14 22.53 -0.31
CA THR A 91 -5.18 21.67 0.38
C THR A 91 -5.59 20.20 0.27
N VAL A 92 -4.64 19.32 0.60
CA VAL A 92 -4.80 17.87 0.55
C VAL A 92 -6.05 17.39 1.28
N LYS A 93 -6.33 17.93 2.46
CA LYS A 93 -7.51 17.51 3.26
C LYS A 93 -8.84 17.67 2.56
N HIS A 94 -8.95 18.55 1.57
CA HIS A 94 -10.17 18.75 0.79
C HIS A 94 -10.41 17.65 -0.25
N PHE A 95 -9.35 16.95 -0.69
CA PHE A 95 -9.41 16.00 -1.80
C PHE A 95 -8.97 14.60 -1.44
N MET A 96 -8.27 14.41 -0.33
CA MET A 96 -7.80 13.09 0.08
C MET A 96 -8.97 12.15 0.39
N THR A 97 -8.74 10.86 0.19
CA THR A 97 -9.64 9.81 0.67
C THR A 97 -9.39 9.60 2.16
N ASN A 98 -10.42 9.75 2.99
CA ASN A 98 -10.31 9.66 4.46
C ASN A 98 -10.37 8.22 4.97
N ASN A 99 -11.24 7.40 4.40
CA ASN A 99 -11.40 6.00 4.81
C ASN A 99 -10.36 5.13 4.11
N VAL A 100 -9.16 5.11 4.67
CA VAL A 100 -8.03 4.38 4.09
C VAL A 100 -8.07 2.93 4.54
N GLN A 101 -8.18 2.03 3.59
CA GLN A 101 -8.00 0.61 3.84
C GLN A 101 -6.51 0.31 3.91
N THR A 102 -6.08 -0.34 4.99
CA THR A 102 -4.68 -0.66 5.27
C THR A 102 -4.48 -2.17 5.33
N ILE A 103 -3.21 -2.58 5.26
CA ILE A 103 -2.80 -3.96 5.47
C ILE A 103 -1.82 -3.99 6.65
N ASP A 104 -1.95 -5.00 7.52
CA ASP A 104 -1.00 -5.22 8.60
C ASP A 104 0.29 -5.87 8.08
N VAL A 105 1.42 -5.53 8.69
CA VAL A 105 2.75 -6.08 8.34
C VAL A 105 2.82 -7.60 8.39
N SER A 106 2.01 -8.22 9.25
CA SER A 106 1.97 -9.67 9.45
C SER A 106 1.06 -10.41 8.48
N THR A 107 0.38 -9.69 7.58
CA THR A 107 -0.46 -10.30 6.55
C THR A 107 0.40 -11.12 5.59
N SER A 108 -0.06 -12.33 5.24
CA SER A 108 0.63 -13.14 4.24
C SER A 108 0.48 -12.53 2.84
N VAL A 109 1.46 -12.79 1.98
CA VAL A 109 1.41 -12.33 0.58
C VAL A 109 0.16 -12.86 -0.14
N PHE A 110 -0.28 -14.08 0.17
CA PHE A 110 -1.48 -14.68 -0.43
C PHE A 110 -2.76 -13.96 0.01
N ASP A 111 -2.87 -13.63 1.29
CA ASP A 111 -4.02 -12.87 1.80
C ASP A 111 -4.03 -11.45 1.24
N ALA A 112 -2.87 -10.84 1.10
CA ALA A 112 -2.75 -9.54 0.46
C ALA A 112 -3.19 -9.59 -1.01
N ALA A 113 -2.77 -10.61 -1.76
CA ALA A 113 -3.21 -10.83 -3.14
C ALA A 113 -4.73 -10.95 -3.25
N SER A 114 -5.33 -11.70 -2.35
CA SER A 114 -6.79 -11.85 -2.27
C SER A 114 -7.48 -10.51 -2.01
N LEU A 115 -6.93 -9.70 -1.12
CA LEU A 115 -7.48 -8.39 -0.82
C LEU A 115 -7.38 -7.44 -2.02
N PHE A 116 -6.26 -7.44 -2.73
CA PHE A 116 -6.10 -6.67 -3.98
C PHE A 116 -7.15 -7.08 -5.01
N PHE A 117 -7.37 -8.37 -5.18
CA PHE A 117 -8.36 -8.87 -6.12
C PHE A 117 -9.78 -8.43 -5.76
N LYS A 118 -10.15 -8.52 -4.48
CA LYS A 118 -11.49 -8.16 -4.01
C LYS A 118 -11.78 -6.66 -4.10
N THR A 119 -10.80 -5.83 -3.79
CA THR A 119 -10.99 -4.38 -3.66
C THR A 119 -10.69 -3.60 -4.93
N LYS A 120 -10.02 -4.22 -5.90
CA LYS A 120 -9.57 -3.56 -7.14
C LYS A 120 -8.64 -2.36 -6.92
N LYS A 121 -8.06 -2.24 -5.74
CA LYS A 121 -7.09 -1.19 -5.43
C LYS A 121 -5.71 -1.52 -6.00
N ARG A 122 -4.89 -0.50 -6.22
CA ARG A 122 -3.53 -0.65 -6.78
C ARG A 122 -2.47 -0.76 -5.70
N ARG A 123 -2.72 -0.18 -4.52
CA ARG A 123 -1.77 -0.13 -3.41
C ARG A 123 -2.50 -0.01 -2.09
N PHE A 124 -1.82 -0.43 -1.02
CA PHE A 124 -2.31 -0.26 0.34
C PHE A 124 -1.18 0.28 1.22
N PRO A 125 -1.47 1.24 2.09
CA PRO A 125 -0.56 1.55 3.21
C PRO A 125 -0.44 0.33 4.12
N VAL A 126 0.78 0.11 4.61
CA VAL A 126 1.07 -0.98 5.54
C VAL A 126 1.27 -0.40 6.93
N ILE A 127 0.58 -0.95 7.91
CA ILE A 127 0.63 -0.50 9.29
C ILE A 127 1.19 -1.57 10.21
N ASN A 128 1.83 -1.11 11.28
CA ASN A 128 2.26 -1.94 12.41
C ASN A 128 1.84 -1.21 13.68
N LYS A 129 0.91 -1.79 14.43
CA LYS A 129 0.38 -1.20 15.67
C LYS A 129 -0.04 0.27 15.47
N ASP A 130 -0.90 0.52 14.49
CA ASP A 130 -1.43 1.83 14.12
C ASP A 130 -0.41 2.81 13.53
N LYS A 131 0.83 2.41 13.31
CA LYS A 131 1.86 3.24 12.68
C LYS A 131 2.03 2.87 11.22
N LEU A 132 2.09 3.87 10.37
CA LEU A 132 2.43 3.67 8.96
C LEU A 132 3.91 3.28 8.86
N VAL A 133 4.19 2.10 8.28
CA VAL A 133 5.56 1.57 8.18
C VAL A 133 5.99 1.32 6.74
N GLY A 134 5.07 1.28 5.81
CA GLY A 134 5.39 0.99 4.42
C GLY A 134 4.18 1.09 3.51
N GLN A 135 4.37 0.62 2.29
CA GLN A 135 3.32 0.54 1.28
C GLN A 135 3.54 -0.72 0.44
N ILE A 136 2.46 -1.36 0.05
CA ILE A 136 2.51 -2.52 -0.84
C ILE A 136 1.65 -2.26 -2.08
N SER A 137 2.15 -2.66 -3.24
CA SER A 137 1.46 -2.55 -4.52
C SER A 137 1.17 -3.92 -5.13
N ARG A 138 0.28 -3.95 -6.11
CA ARG A 138 0.04 -5.17 -6.90
C ARG A 138 1.32 -5.68 -7.55
N LYS A 139 2.18 -4.77 -8.01
CA LYS A 139 3.47 -5.12 -8.62
C LYS A 139 4.38 -5.87 -7.64
N ASP A 140 4.41 -5.43 -6.38
CA ASP A 140 5.19 -6.12 -5.33
C ASP A 140 4.75 -7.57 -5.15
N ILE A 141 3.44 -7.81 -5.17
CA ILE A 141 2.87 -9.17 -5.10
C ILE A 141 3.28 -10.00 -6.31
N VAL A 142 3.21 -9.43 -7.52
CA VAL A 142 3.59 -10.13 -8.76
C VAL A 142 5.06 -10.52 -8.73
N ILE A 143 5.95 -9.62 -8.33
CA ILE A 143 7.38 -9.89 -8.20
C ILE A 143 7.63 -11.00 -7.18
N ALA A 144 6.97 -10.94 -6.03
CA ALA A 144 7.09 -11.96 -4.99
C ALA A 144 6.64 -13.34 -5.50
N ALA A 145 5.52 -13.39 -6.22
CA ALA A 145 5.01 -14.63 -6.80
C ALA A 145 5.99 -15.25 -7.82
N LEU A 146 6.59 -14.43 -8.66
CA LEU A 146 7.60 -14.91 -9.63
C LEU A 146 8.83 -15.48 -8.92
N ASN A 147 9.29 -14.81 -7.87
CA ASN A 147 10.45 -15.29 -7.08
C ASN A 147 10.13 -16.60 -6.35
N MET A 148 8.95 -16.75 -5.80
CA MET A 148 8.52 -18.01 -5.17
C MET A 148 8.47 -19.15 -6.17
N LYS A 149 7.94 -18.91 -7.36
CA LYS A 149 7.85 -19.93 -8.41
C LYS A 149 9.22 -20.44 -8.82
N SER A 150 10.21 -19.57 -8.95
CA SER A 150 11.57 -19.95 -9.31
C SER A 150 12.25 -20.82 -8.24
N GLN A 151 11.83 -20.72 -6.99
CA GLN A 151 12.37 -21.52 -5.89
C GLN A 151 11.66 -22.85 -5.69
N THR A 152 10.39 -22.95 -6.02
CA THR A 152 9.57 -24.14 -5.75
C THR A 152 9.59 -25.17 -6.86
N TRP A 153 9.98 -24.79 -8.07
CA TRP A 153 9.99 -25.68 -9.23
C TRP A 153 11.37 -26.29 -9.54
N ARG A 154 12.28 -26.20 -8.62
CA ARG A 154 13.58 -26.87 -8.71
C ARG A 154 13.54 -28.27 -8.06
#